data_bcb78e094da5e05d3b4ad6a0d1e5b862
#
_entry.id   bcb78e094da5e05d3b4ad6a0d1e5b862
#
_cell.length_a   1.000
_cell.length_b   1.000
_cell.length_c   1.000
_cell.angle_alpha   90.00
_cell.angle_beta   90.00
_cell.angle_gamma   90.00
#
_symmetry.space_group_name_H-M   'P 1'
#
loop_
_entity.id
_entity.type
_entity.pdbx_description
1 polymer ?
#
loop_
_entity_poly.entity_id
_entity_poly.type
_entity_poly.pdbx_seq_one_letter_code
_entity_poly.pdbx_strand_id
1 'polypeptide(L)'
;MSSSFLPENPLTSIFARHTVGLADPLRSTDVPAGEQLNDGLPFALDKVIRAYGLTYFKIKVCGKPEIDVPRLHEITDVITTYCPGGFKATLDGNEQFYELAGFRDFYDSLTRDPKLRSLFDNLILIEQPMHRSKALTDSVGETLRSWSSGPGMIIDESDGSFADLPRALSLGYRGTSHKNCKGIVKGLA
;
A
#
# COMPACT_ATOMS: atom_id res chain seq x y z
N MET A 1 -21.82 20.09 -13.36
CA MET A 1 -20.52 20.17 -12.66
C MET A 1 -19.69 21.22 -13.37
N SER A 2 -19.08 22.12 -12.63
CA SER A 2 -18.21 23.13 -13.21
C SER A 2 -16.93 22.48 -13.75
N SER A 3 -16.51 22.82 -14.97
CA SER A 3 -15.24 22.40 -15.58
C SER A 3 -14.01 22.85 -14.78
N SER A 4 -14.21 23.68 -13.74
CA SER A 4 -13.15 24.18 -12.87
C SER A 4 -12.46 23.12 -11.99
N PHE A 5 -13.03 21.92 -11.85
CA PHE A 5 -12.44 20.81 -11.10
C PHE A 5 -11.54 19.90 -11.95
N LEU A 6 -11.56 20.06 -13.26
CA LEU A 6 -10.73 19.27 -14.15
C LEU A 6 -9.44 20.05 -14.48
N PRO A 7 -8.29 19.37 -14.55
CA PRO A 7 -7.07 20.00 -15.03
C PRO A 7 -7.26 20.45 -16.49
N GLU A 8 -6.67 21.59 -16.87
CA GLU A 8 -6.74 22.09 -18.25
C GLU A 8 -6.18 21.08 -19.25
N ASN A 9 -5.13 20.37 -18.85
CA ASN A 9 -4.49 19.33 -19.65
C ASN A 9 -4.50 18.00 -18.88
N PRO A 10 -4.97 16.91 -19.48
CA PRO A 10 -4.89 15.59 -18.87
C PRO A 10 -3.43 15.13 -18.75
N LEU A 11 -3.15 14.29 -17.75
CA LEU A 11 -1.86 13.59 -17.66
C LEU A 11 -1.67 12.71 -18.92
N THR A 12 -0.48 12.77 -19.50
CA THR A 12 -0.12 11.94 -20.67
C THR A 12 0.34 10.55 -20.27
N SER A 13 0.72 10.36 -19.01
CA SER A 13 1.16 9.07 -18.46
C SER A 13 0.85 8.98 -16.96
N ILE A 14 0.76 7.77 -16.47
CA ILE A 14 0.58 7.44 -15.04
C ILE A 14 1.40 6.21 -14.70
N PHE A 15 1.99 6.18 -13.50
CA PHE A 15 2.67 4.98 -13.02
C PHE A 15 1.67 3.91 -12.61
N ALA A 16 1.85 2.69 -13.14
CA ALA A 16 1.09 1.54 -12.67
C ALA A 16 1.68 1.03 -11.37
N ARG A 17 0.85 0.92 -10.33
CA ARG A 17 1.22 0.34 -9.03
C ARG A 17 0.61 -1.06 -8.90
N HIS A 18 1.46 -2.08 -8.99
CA HIS A 18 1.04 -3.48 -8.91
C HIS A 18 0.77 -3.88 -7.46
N THR A 19 -0.35 -4.55 -7.23
CA THR A 19 -0.68 -5.09 -5.90
C THR A 19 -0.08 -6.48 -5.75
N VAL A 20 0.67 -6.68 -4.65
CA VAL A 20 1.18 -7.97 -4.20
C VAL A 20 0.32 -8.42 -3.02
N GLY A 21 -0.56 -9.38 -3.26
CA GLY A 21 -1.49 -9.92 -2.26
C GLY A 21 -0.81 -10.86 -1.27
N LEU A 22 -1.54 -11.22 -0.21
CA LEU A 22 -1.03 -12.06 0.88
C LEU A 22 -0.63 -13.47 0.42
N ALA A 23 -1.30 -14.00 -0.60
CA ALA A 23 -1.10 -15.36 -1.11
C ALA A 23 -0.62 -15.40 -2.57
N ASP A 24 -0.33 -14.24 -3.19
CA ASP A 24 0.10 -14.21 -4.58
C ASP A 24 1.46 -14.91 -4.74
N PRO A 25 1.66 -15.71 -5.82
CA PRO A 25 2.96 -16.30 -6.13
C PRO A 25 4.02 -15.21 -6.37
N LEU A 26 5.17 -15.35 -5.74
CA LEU A 26 6.27 -14.40 -5.88
C LEU A 26 7.23 -14.80 -7.00
N ARG A 27 7.43 -16.10 -7.16
CA ARG A 27 8.30 -16.67 -8.18
C ARG A 27 7.52 -17.62 -9.06
N SER A 28 7.91 -17.72 -10.31
CA SER A 28 7.28 -18.65 -11.25
C SER A 28 7.40 -20.12 -10.82
N THR A 29 8.36 -20.44 -9.96
CA THR A 29 8.54 -21.76 -9.36
C THR A 29 7.57 -22.07 -8.22
N ASP A 30 6.86 -21.08 -7.68
CA ASP A 30 5.93 -21.24 -6.57
C ASP A 30 4.61 -21.89 -7.00
N VAL A 31 4.36 -21.93 -8.33
CA VAL A 31 3.16 -22.55 -8.91
C VAL A 31 3.57 -23.78 -9.71
N PRO A 32 3.08 -24.97 -9.34
CA PRO A 32 3.35 -26.20 -10.10
C PRO A 32 2.93 -26.06 -11.56
N ALA A 33 3.68 -26.67 -12.49
CA ALA A 33 3.44 -26.54 -13.92
C ALA A 33 2.01 -26.94 -14.35
N GLY A 34 1.41 -27.91 -13.66
CA GLY A 34 0.03 -28.36 -13.91
C GLY A 34 -1.06 -27.42 -13.40
N GLU A 35 -0.71 -26.42 -12.58
CA GLU A 35 -1.65 -25.43 -12.00
C GLU A 35 -1.49 -24.05 -12.66
N GLN A 36 -0.53 -23.89 -13.56
CA GLN A 36 -0.31 -22.63 -14.27
C GLN A 36 -1.38 -22.43 -15.34
N LEU A 37 -2.02 -21.26 -15.32
CA LEU A 37 -2.94 -20.86 -16.36
C LEU A 37 -2.15 -20.54 -17.64
N ASN A 38 -2.48 -21.20 -18.75
CA ASN A 38 -1.87 -20.96 -20.07
C ASN A 38 -2.68 -19.93 -20.87
N ASP A 39 -2.99 -18.78 -20.24
CA ASP A 39 -3.76 -17.68 -20.83
C ASP A 39 -2.87 -16.59 -21.44
N GLY A 40 -1.55 -16.78 -21.42
CA GLY A 40 -0.57 -15.81 -21.92
C GLY A 40 -0.25 -14.67 -20.96
N LEU A 41 -0.85 -14.65 -19.74
CA LEU A 41 -0.59 -13.63 -18.74
C LEU A 41 0.46 -14.10 -17.73
N PRO A 42 1.27 -13.16 -17.17
CA PRO A 42 2.20 -13.50 -16.11
C PRO A 42 1.42 -13.72 -14.80
N PHE A 43 1.72 -14.81 -14.10
CA PHE A 43 1.01 -15.26 -12.90
C PHE A 43 1.81 -15.11 -11.59
N ALA A 44 3.08 -14.73 -11.64
CA ALA A 44 3.94 -14.54 -10.47
C ALA A 44 4.65 -13.19 -10.53
N LEU A 45 4.99 -12.63 -9.36
CA LEU A 45 5.56 -11.29 -9.25
C LEU A 45 6.82 -11.11 -10.13
N ASP A 46 7.74 -12.08 -10.15
CA ASP A 46 8.94 -12.05 -10.99
C ASP A 46 8.62 -11.93 -12.48
N LYS A 47 7.55 -12.60 -12.94
CA LYS A 47 7.09 -12.55 -14.34
C LYS A 47 6.37 -11.26 -14.65
N VAL A 48 5.52 -10.77 -13.73
CA VAL A 48 4.76 -9.53 -13.88
C VAL A 48 5.72 -8.34 -14.00
N ILE A 49 6.75 -8.27 -13.13
CA ILE A 49 7.77 -7.22 -13.18
C ILE A 49 8.46 -7.21 -14.55
N ARG A 50 8.91 -8.36 -15.02
CA ARG A 50 9.61 -8.47 -16.32
C ARG A 50 8.71 -8.13 -17.51
N ALA A 51 7.44 -8.59 -17.48
CA ALA A 51 6.52 -8.40 -18.59
C ALA A 51 6.10 -6.93 -18.77
N TYR A 52 5.93 -6.20 -17.66
CA TYR A 52 5.36 -4.85 -17.67
C TYR A 52 6.34 -3.75 -17.25
N GLY A 53 7.57 -4.08 -16.88
CA GLY A 53 8.56 -3.09 -16.43
C GLY A 53 8.13 -2.35 -15.18
N LEU A 54 7.47 -3.03 -14.25
CA LEU A 54 6.89 -2.41 -13.05
C LEU A 54 7.97 -1.95 -12.09
N THR A 55 7.76 -0.77 -11.53
CA THR A 55 8.63 -0.16 -10.51
C THR A 55 7.87 0.36 -9.29
N TYR A 56 6.52 0.26 -9.27
CA TYR A 56 5.68 0.67 -8.14
C TYR A 56 4.87 -0.51 -7.63
N PHE A 57 4.90 -0.74 -6.32
CA PHE A 57 4.26 -1.88 -5.68
C PHE A 57 3.39 -1.47 -4.50
N LYS A 58 2.21 -2.08 -4.40
CA LYS A 58 1.36 -2.06 -3.20
C LYS A 58 1.45 -3.45 -2.57
N ILE A 59 2.03 -3.54 -1.39
CA ILE A 59 2.29 -4.81 -0.71
C ILE A 59 1.30 -4.95 0.44
N LYS A 60 0.54 -6.03 0.45
CA LYS A 60 -0.41 -6.32 1.53
C LYS A 60 0.28 -6.98 2.71
N VAL A 61 -0.14 -6.58 3.92
CA VAL A 61 0.28 -7.18 5.19
C VAL A 61 -0.95 -7.57 6.02
N CYS A 62 -0.81 -8.62 6.81
CA CYS A 62 -1.89 -9.11 7.68
C CYS A 62 -1.75 -8.67 9.16
N GLY A 63 -0.70 -7.91 9.49
CA GLY A 63 -0.46 -7.41 10.84
C GLY A 63 0.11 -8.44 11.81
N LYS A 64 0.56 -9.60 11.32
CA LYS A 64 1.17 -10.68 12.09
C LYS A 64 2.63 -10.81 11.73
N PRO A 65 3.58 -10.38 12.59
CA PRO A 65 5.00 -10.38 12.27
C PRO A 65 5.53 -11.76 11.83
N GLU A 66 5.04 -12.82 12.45
CA GLU A 66 5.44 -14.21 12.15
C GLU A 66 5.06 -14.66 10.72
N ILE A 67 4.09 -13.99 10.09
CA ILE A 67 3.66 -14.24 8.71
C ILE A 67 4.26 -13.18 7.78
N ASP A 68 4.17 -11.90 8.17
CA ASP A 68 4.53 -10.79 7.31
C ASP A 68 6.05 -10.66 7.10
N VAL A 69 6.86 -10.88 8.15
CA VAL A 69 8.31 -10.70 8.05
C VAL A 69 8.94 -11.65 7.02
N PRO A 70 8.73 -12.98 7.08
CA PRO A 70 9.26 -13.88 6.07
C PRO A 70 8.80 -13.53 4.66
N ARG A 71 7.51 -13.20 4.49
CA ARG A 71 6.96 -12.84 3.20
C ARG A 71 7.51 -11.53 2.65
N LEU A 72 7.68 -10.51 3.51
CA LEU A 72 8.29 -9.24 3.11
C LEU A 72 9.77 -9.41 2.71
N HIS A 73 10.52 -10.33 3.34
CA HIS A 73 11.88 -10.69 2.90
C HIS A 73 11.86 -11.21 1.47
N GLU A 74 10.99 -12.17 1.16
CA GLU A 74 10.88 -12.76 -0.18
C GLU A 74 10.44 -11.73 -1.22
N ILE A 75 9.44 -10.91 -0.91
CA ILE A 75 8.98 -9.82 -1.79
C ILE A 75 10.11 -8.84 -2.06
N THR A 76 10.84 -8.42 -1.02
CA THR A 76 11.96 -7.48 -1.14
C THR A 76 13.06 -8.06 -2.03
N ASP A 77 13.40 -9.33 -1.86
CA ASP A 77 14.39 -10.03 -2.66
C ASP A 77 13.98 -10.09 -4.15
N VAL A 78 12.72 -10.45 -4.44
CA VAL A 78 12.21 -10.48 -5.81
C VAL A 78 12.24 -9.08 -6.43
N ILE A 79 11.72 -8.06 -5.75
CA ILE A 79 11.66 -6.70 -6.28
C ILE A 79 13.08 -6.15 -6.53
N THR A 80 13.99 -6.29 -5.57
CA THR A 80 15.37 -5.80 -5.73
C THR A 80 16.13 -6.52 -6.85
N THR A 81 15.87 -7.82 -7.03
CA THR A 81 16.47 -8.60 -8.12
C THR A 81 16.00 -8.13 -9.50
N TYR A 82 14.71 -7.83 -9.66
CA TYR A 82 14.13 -7.52 -10.97
C TYR A 82 13.95 -6.04 -11.25
N CYS A 83 14.17 -5.16 -10.26
CA CYS A 83 14.14 -3.71 -10.39
C CYS A 83 15.51 -3.08 -10.04
N PRO A 84 16.60 -3.39 -10.76
CA PRO A 84 17.94 -2.89 -10.42
C PRO A 84 18.04 -1.35 -10.54
N GLY A 85 17.14 -0.72 -11.29
CA GLY A 85 17.03 0.75 -11.40
C GLY A 85 16.29 1.41 -10.24
N GLY A 86 15.85 0.64 -9.26
CA GLY A 86 15.08 1.12 -8.10
C GLY A 86 13.59 0.89 -8.25
N PHE A 87 12.89 1.03 -7.13
CA PHE A 87 11.44 0.85 -7.04
C PHE A 87 10.85 1.80 -5.99
N LYS A 88 9.52 1.84 -5.91
CA LYS A 88 8.75 2.47 -4.84
C LYS A 88 7.69 1.50 -4.34
N ALA A 89 7.43 1.53 -3.04
CA ALA A 89 6.46 0.64 -2.41
C ALA A 89 5.50 1.40 -1.49
N THR A 90 4.33 0.82 -1.29
CA THR A 90 3.38 1.16 -0.24
C THR A 90 3.01 -0.12 0.49
N LEU A 91 2.78 -0.05 1.80
CA LEU A 91 2.18 -1.15 2.54
C LEU A 91 0.69 -0.88 2.72
N ASP A 92 -0.11 -1.93 2.59
CA ASP A 92 -1.55 -1.87 2.81
C ASP A 92 -1.92 -2.79 3.97
N GLY A 93 -2.34 -2.18 5.09
CA GLY A 93 -2.71 -2.89 6.30
C GLY A 93 -4.14 -3.42 6.31
N ASN A 94 -4.99 -3.04 5.34
CA ASN A 94 -6.38 -3.50 5.21
C ASN A 94 -7.12 -3.65 6.54
N GLU A 95 -7.08 -2.60 7.39
CA GLU A 95 -7.84 -2.53 8.64
C GLU A 95 -7.39 -3.50 9.76
N GLN A 96 -6.16 -4.03 9.73
CA GLN A 96 -5.72 -5.09 10.66
C GLN A 96 -5.56 -4.61 12.11
N PHE A 97 -5.41 -3.30 12.36
CA PHE A 97 -5.13 -2.79 13.70
C PHE A 97 -6.30 -1.99 14.27
N TYR A 98 -6.64 -2.26 15.53
CA TYR A 98 -7.65 -1.49 16.28
C TYR A 98 -7.04 -0.37 17.14
N GLU A 99 -5.76 -0.49 17.48
CA GLU A 99 -5.01 0.48 18.27
C GLU A 99 -3.75 0.92 17.49
N LEU A 100 -3.54 2.23 17.40
CA LEU A 100 -2.39 2.75 16.65
C LEU A 100 -1.04 2.39 17.30
N ALA A 101 -1.01 2.20 18.63
CA ALA A 101 0.16 1.70 19.33
C ALA A 101 0.59 0.31 18.80
N GLY A 102 -0.36 -0.62 18.61
CA GLY A 102 -0.09 -1.93 18.04
C GLY A 102 0.46 -1.86 16.61
N PHE A 103 -0.08 -0.95 15.79
CA PHE A 103 0.50 -0.71 14.46
C PHE A 103 1.92 -0.13 14.54
N ARG A 104 2.15 0.80 15.44
CA ARG A 104 3.48 1.39 15.64
C ARG A 104 4.51 0.35 16.05
N ASP A 105 4.19 -0.52 17.01
CA ASP A 105 5.07 -1.61 17.44
C ASP A 105 5.37 -2.57 16.28
N PHE A 106 4.37 -2.91 15.48
CA PHE A 106 4.54 -3.70 14.26
C PHE A 106 5.47 -3.01 13.26
N TYR A 107 5.21 -1.75 12.92
CA TYR A 107 6.02 -0.96 11.99
C TYR A 107 7.48 -0.84 12.48
N ASP A 108 7.67 -0.51 13.76
CA ASP A 108 8.99 -0.40 14.37
C ASP A 108 9.77 -1.73 14.36
N SER A 109 9.06 -2.86 14.47
CA SER A 109 9.69 -4.18 14.36
C SER A 109 10.20 -4.45 12.94
N LEU A 110 9.42 -4.09 11.92
CA LEU A 110 9.82 -4.24 10.52
C LEU A 110 10.98 -3.32 10.13
N THR A 111 10.97 -2.06 10.58
CA THR A 111 12.02 -1.09 10.24
C THR A 111 13.37 -1.40 10.87
N ARG A 112 13.39 -2.18 11.96
CA ARG A 112 14.63 -2.66 12.60
C ARG A 112 15.25 -3.87 11.88
N ASP A 113 14.51 -4.51 10.99
CA ASP A 113 15.02 -5.67 10.26
C ASP A 113 15.94 -5.22 9.10
N PRO A 114 17.24 -5.56 9.15
CA PRO A 114 18.19 -5.12 8.13
C PRO A 114 17.89 -5.66 6.73
N LYS A 115 17.19 -6.79 6.61
CA LYS A 115 16.79 -7.37 5.33
C LYS A 115 15.66 -6.56 4.67
N LEU A 116 14.88 -5.82 5.45
CA LEU A 116 13.79 -4.96 4.96
C LEU A 116 14.24 -3.52 4.70
N ARG A 117 15.50 -3.17 4.97
CA ARG A 117 16.00 -1.80 4.80
C ARG A 117 15.70 -1.24 3.43
N SER A 118 15.99 -2.00 2.37
CA SER A 118 15.74 -1.56 0.99
C SER A 118 14.27 -1.26 0.72
N LEU A 119 13.35 -2.05 1.31
CA LEU A 119 11.91 -1.82 1.21
C LEU A 119 11.52 -0.51 1.91
N PHE A 120 11.97 -0.29 3.14
CA PHE A 120 11.61 0.89 3.93
C PHE A 120 12.27 2.18 3.43
N ASP A 121 13.48 2.13 2.88
CA ASP A 121 14.13 3.27 2.21
C ASP A 121 13.36 3.72 0.94
N ASN A 122 12.54 2.84 0.38
CA ASN A 122 11.71 3.09 -0.80
C ASN A 122 10.21 3.15 -0.50
N LEU A 123 9.82 3.13 0.77
CA LEU A 123 8.43 3.21 1.19
C LEU A 123 7.87 4.62 1.02
N ILE A 124 6.77 4.76 0.29
CA ILE A 124 6.11 6.06 0.06
C ILE A 124 5.13 6.38 1.19
N LEU A 125 4.28 5.38 1.55
CA LEU A 125 3.21 5.55 2.52
C LEU A 125 2.66 4.19 2.98
N ILE A 126 1.84 4.26 4.03
CA ILE A 126 1.02 3.15 4.53
C ILE A 126 -0.45 3.44 4.26
N GLU A 127 -1.14 2.47 3.68
CA GLU A 127 -2.58 2.54 3.39
C GLU A 127 -3.38 1.79 4.46
N GLN A 128 -4.40 2.43 5.01
CA GLN A 128 -5.42 1.91 5.93
C GLN A 128 -4.93 0.85 6.93
N PRO A 129 -3.94 1.13 7.79
CA PRO A 129 -3.53 0.15 8.81
C PRO A 129 -4.60 -0.04 9.89
N MET A 130 -5.33 1.04 10.20
CA MET A 130 -6.35 1.05 11.26
C MET A 130 -7.70 0.58 10.76
N HIS A 131 -8.38 -0.24 11.59
CA HIS A 131 -9.77 -0.61 11.34
C HIS A 131 -10.65 0.65 11.19
N ARG A 132 -11.59 0.65 10.23
CA ARG A 132 -12.44 1.82 9.91
C ARG A 132 -13.20 2.40 11.10
N SER A 133 -13.59 1.56 12.07
CA SER A 133 -14.28 2.04 13.28
C SER A 133 -13.37 2.85 14.22
N LYS A 134 -12.06 2.83 14.01
CA LYS A 134 -11.05 3.49 14.84
C LYS A 134 -10.24 4.55 14.10
N ALA A 135 -10.07 4.39 12.79
CA ALA A 135 -9.15 5.20 11.98
C ALA A 135 -9.38 6.70 12.10
N LEU A 136 -10.63 7.15 12.22
CA LEU A 136 -10.99 8.58 12.24
C LEU A 136 -11.33 9.12 13.63
N THR A 137 -10.83 8.48 14.70
CA THR A 137 -10.98 8.94 16.09
C THR A 137 -9.91 9.97 16.48
N ASP A 138 -10.20 10.81 17.49
CA ASP A 138 -9.26 11.81 17.99
C ASP A 138 -8.00 11.17 18.58
N SER A 139 -8.12 10.03 19.25
CA SER A 139 -6.99 9.30 19.82
C SER A 139 -5.97 8.86 18.77
N VAL A 140 -6.43 8.45 17.58
CA VAL A 140 -5.55 8.16 16.44
C VAL A 140 -4.86 9.43 15.98
N GLY A 141 -5.58 10.56 15.87
CA GLY A 141 -5.02 11.84 15.48
C GLY A 141 -3.94 12.35 16.44
N GLU A 142 -4.15 12.23 17.75
CA GLU A 142 -3.15 12.59 18.77
C GLU A 142 -1.86 11.78 18.60
N THR A 143 -1.99 10.47 18.41
CA THR A 143 -0.84 9.59 18.21
C THR A 143 -0.13 9.86 16.88
N LEU A 144 -0.87 10.09 15.79
CA LEU A 144 -0.27 10.43 14.48
C LEU A 144 0.55 11.73 14.56
N ARG A 145 0.01 12.77 15.19
CA ARG A 145 0.72 14.05 15.35
C ARG A 145 1.97 13.95 16.24
N SER A 146 1.93 13.08 17.24
CA SER A 146 3.07 12.86 18.15
C SER A 146 4.13 11.92 17.57
N TRP A 147 3.81 11.12 16.55
CA TRP A 147 4.74 10.19 15.91
C TRP A 147 5.47 10.85 14.74
N SER A 148 6.39 11.79 15.06
CA SER A 148 7.11 12.58 14.04
C SER A 148 7.98 11.76 13.09
N SER A 149 8.47 10.60 13.51
CA SER A 149 9.24 9.65 12.68
C SER A 149 8.38 8.61 11.98
N GLY A 150 7.07 8.66 12.15
CA GLY A 150 6.13 7.71 11.55
C GLY A 150 6.01 7.88 10.03
N PRO A 151 5.55 6.83 9.34
CA PRO A 151 5.31 6.90 7.91
C PRO A 151 4.13 7.82 7.58
N GLY A 152 4.08 8.35 6.37
CA GLY A 152 2.86 8.96 5.87
C GLY A 152 1.75 7.92 5.76
N MET A 153 0.55 8.23 6.23
CA MET A 153 -0.59 7.32 6.17
C MET A 153 -1.73 7.89 5.32
N ILE A 154 -2.44 7.02 4.62
CA ILE A 154 -3.68 7.34 3.91
C ILE A 154 -4.80 6.42 4.35
N ILE A 155 -6.04 6.88 4.20
CA ILE A 155 -7.24 6.06 4.39
C ILE A 155 -7.67 5.41 3.07
N ASP A 156 -8.42 4.31 3.15
CA ASP A 156 -9.11 3.65 2.04
C ASP A 156 -10.53 3.25 2.45
N GLU A 157 -10.68 2.18 3.24
CA GLU A 157 -11.97 1.68 3.72
C GLU A 157 -12.70 2.69 4.63
N SER A 158 -11.95 3.58 5.27
CA SER A 158 -12.52 4.65 6.11
C SER A 158 -13.04 5.84 5.30
N ASP A 159 -12.83 5.86 3.98
CA ASP A 159 -13.29 6.93 3.10
C ASP A 159 -14.68 6.59 2.52
N GLY A 160 -15.72 6.55 3.37
CA GLY A 160 -17.10 6.21 3.02
C GLY A 160 -17.97 7.41 2.64
N SER A 161 -17.69 8.60 3.18
CA SER A 161 -18.47 9.82 2.97
C SER A 161 -17.61 11.01 2.52
N PHE A 162 -18.26 12.13 2.10
CA PHE A 162 -17.54 13.37 1.75
C PHE A 162 -16.84 14.03 2.94
N ALA A 163 -17.26 13.73 4.17
CA ALA A 163 -16.65 14.28 5.38
C ALA A 163 -15.37 13.54 5.82
N ASP A 164 -15.15 12.31 5.34
CA ASP A 164 -14.11 11.44 5.88
C ASP A 164 -12.70 11.88 5.47
N LEU A 165 -12.48 12.31 4.23
CA LEU A 165 -11.19 12.84 3.81
C LEU A 165 -10.80 14.12 4.54
N PRO A 166 -11.66 15.17 4.64
CA PRO A 166 -11.37 16.34 5.48
C PRO A 166 -11.07 15.97 6.93
N ARG A 167 -11.82 15.02 7.50
CA ARG A 167 -11.59 14.51 8.85
C ARG A 167 -10.22 13.83 8.96
N ALA A 168 -9.87 12.93 8.05
CA ALA A 168 -8.58 12.26 8.02
C ALA A 168 -7.42 13.26 7.96
N LEU A 169 -7.49 14.25 7.08
CA LEU A 169 -6.47 15.30 6.96
C LEU A 169 -6.30 16.08 8.28
N SER A 170 -7.40 16.41 8.97
CA SER A 170 -7.36 17.08 10.27
C SER A 170 -6.69 16.24 11.37
N LEU A 171 -6.72 14.92 11.26
CA LEU A 171 -6.08 13.98 12.17
C LEU A 171 -4.60 13.74 11.87
N GLY A 172 -4.11 14.11 10.68
CA GLY A 172 -2.71 13.95 10.30
C GLY A 172 -2.47 12.90 9.21
N TYR A 173 -3.53 12.29 8.66
CA TYR A 173 -3.39 11.50 7.43
C TYR A 173 -3.00 12.38 6.24
N ARG A 174 -2.40 11.79 5.23
CA ARG A 174 -1.91 12.51 4.04
C ARG A 174 -2.87 12.47 2.85
N GLY A 175 -3.95 11.70 2.94
CA GLY A 175 -4.90 11.58 1.84
C GLY A 175 -5.73 10.30 1.92
N THR A 176 -6.28 9.93 0.79
CA THR A 176 -7.09 8.72 0.61
C THR A 176 -6.66 7.94 -0.62
N SER A 177 -6.93 6.64 -0.60
CA SER A 177 -6.86 5.78 -1.79
C SER A 177 -8.14 5.95 -2.59
N HIS A 178 -8.08 6.74 -3.67
CA HIS A 178 -9.24 6.87 -4.56
C HIS A 178 -9.47 5.57 -5.34
N LYS A 179 -10.73 5.14 -5.40
CA LYS A 179 -11.17 3.98 -6.18
C LYS A 179 -12.36 4.37 -7.06
N ASN A 180 -12.39 3.88 -8.29
CA ASN A 180 -13.49 4.15 -9.20
C ASN A 180 -14.86 3.74 -8.63
N CYS A 181 -14.92 2.69 -7.80
CA CYS A 181 -16.15 2.27 -7.11
C CYS A 181 -16.69 3.29 -6.10
N LYS A 182 -15.86 4.24 -5.63
CA LYS A 182 -16.31 5.36 -4.77
C LYS A 182 -17.03 6.45 -5.55
N GLY A 183 -16.98 6.38 -6.86
CA GLY A 183 -17.67 7.30 -7.79
C GLY A 183 -16.84 8.52 -8.18
N ILE A 184 -17.04 8.96 -9.42
CA ILE A 184 -16.30 10.08 -10.02
C ILE A 184 -16.53 11.40 -9.29
N VAL A 185 -17.76 11.63 -8.78
CA VAL A 185 -18.09 12.86 -8.04
C VAL A 185 -17.26 12.98 -6.78
N LYS A 186 -17.11 11.88 -6.03
CA LYS A 186 -16.29 11.84 -4.83
C LYS A 186 -14.80 12.03 -5.14
N GLY A 187 -14.34 11.52 -6.28
CA GLY A 187 -12.94 11.68 -6.70
C GLY A 187 -12.59 13.13 -7.10
N LEU A 188 -13.59 13.96 -7.40
CA LEU A 188 -13.42 15.36 -7.81
C LEU A 188 -13.70 16.35 -6.68
N ALA A 189 -14.29 15.91 -5.57
CA ALA A 189 -14.62 16.74 -4.43
C ALA A 189 -13.47 16.81 -3.41
#